data_c0acaba6d0d4959644ea08d8cf689653
#
_entry.id   c0acaba6d0d4959644ea08d8cf689653
#
_cell.length_a   1.000
_cell.length_b   1.000
_cell.length_c   1.000
_cell.angle_alpha   90.00
_cell.angle_beta   90.00
_cell.angle_gamma   90.00
#
_symmetry.space_group_name_H-M   'P 1'
#
loop_
_entity.id
_entity.type
_entity.pdbx_description
1 polymer ?
#
loop_
_entity_poly.entity_id
_entity_poly.type
_entity_poly.pdbx_seq_one_letter_code
_entity_poly.pdbx_strand_id
1 'polypeptide(L)'
;MPNILHRDGIAAEPARVFEALTTVEGIRNWWSSETHGDASEGGTFQFRRNRLEVLHAEPSLVKWRYSGPAEDWVGTEIVFRLEWRDGQTFVLFSHEGWREPNEFMHHCSTKWATFLLSLKDLVEKGEGRPDPMDTKIAVGA
;
A
#
# COMPACT_ATOMS: atom_id res chain seq x y z
N MET A 1 -2.55 -17.70 -9.83
CA MET A 1 -2.98 -17.07 -8.57
C MET A 1 -3.68 -15.75 -8.90
N PRO A 2 -4.88 -15.50 -8.36
CA PRO A 2 -5.56 -14.23 -8.64
C PRO A 2 -4.84 -13.05 -7.98
N ASN A 3 -4.91 -11.91 -8.63
CA ASN A 3 -4.25 -10.69 -8.17
C ASN A 3 -5.23 -9.51 -8.19
N ILE A 4 -5.07 -8.61 -7.21
CA ILE A 4 -5.76 -7.34 -7.21
C ILE A 4 -4.88 -6.36 -7.98
N LEU A 5 -5.47 -5.61 -8.92
CA LEU A 5 -4.73 -4.65 -9.74
C LEU A 5 -5.39 -3.28 -9.70
N HIS A 6 -4.57 -2.24 -9.54
CA HIS A 6 -5.03 -0.85 -9.57
C HIS A 6 -3.98 0.04 -10.22
N ARG A 7 -4.42 1.15 -10.78
CA ARG A 7 -3.52 2.19 -11.27
C ARG A 7 -3.96 3.52 -10.68
N ASP A 8 -2.98 4.27 -10.14
CA ASP A 8 -3.24 5.58 -9.52
C ASP A 8 -2.23 6.57 -10.07
N GLY A 9 -2.68 7.73 -10.55
CA GLY A 9 -1.81 8.80 -11.04
C GLY A 9 -1.65 9.89 -10.01
N ILE A 10 -0.41 10.21 -9.65
CA ILE A 10 -0.08 11.19 -8.61
C ILE A 10 0.71 12.34 -9.23
N ALA A 11 0.25 13.58 -9.05
CA ALA A 11 0.89 14.78 -9.58
C ALA A 11 2.11 15.17 -8.74
N ALA A 12 3.13 14.33 -8.79
CA ALA A 12 4.39 14.53 -8.07
C ALA A 12 5.46 13.65 -8.68
N GLU A 13 6.72 13.98 -8.45
CA GLU A 13 7.85 13.18 -8.92
C GLU A 13 7.93 11.84 -8.17
N PRO A 14 8.48 10.80 -8.80
CA PRO A 14 8.56 9.46 -8.19
C PRO A 14 9.25 9.44 -6.82
N ALA A 15 10.25 10.29 -6.61
CA ALA A 15 10.96 10.32 -5.34
C ALA A 15 10.04 10.63 -4.16
N ARG A 16 9.03 11.46 -4.36
CA ARG A 16 8.08 11.80 -3.28
C ARG A 16 7.13 10.65 -2.99
N VAL A 17 6.70 9.93 -4.02
CA VAL A 17 5.86 8.75 -3.86
C VAL A 17 6.68 7.66 -3.17
N PHE A 18 7.91 7.45 -3.63
CA PHE A 18 8.82 6.46 -3.06
C PHE A 18 9.04 6.71 -1.56
N GLU A 19 9.25 7.96 -1.17
CA GLU A 19 9.43 8.29 0.25
C GLU A 19 8.20 7.91 1.07
N ALA A 20 6.99 8.16 0.56
CA ALA A 20 5.76 7.81 1.27
C ALA A 20 5.58 6.30 1.43
N LEU A 21 6.19 5.50 0.55
CA LEU A 21 6.11 4.04 0.58
C LEU A 21 7.22 3.39 1.40
N THR A 22 8.33 4.09 1.63
CA THR A 22 9.53 3.48 2.21
C THR A 22 9.94 4.08 3.54
N THR A 23 9.10 4.92 4.13
CA THR A 23 9.31 5.43 5.47
C THR A 23 8.10 5.08 6.33
N VAL A 24 8.37 4.76 7.59
CA VAL A 24 7.31 4.47 8.56
C VAL A 24 6.40 5.69 8.71
N GLU A 25 6.98 6.90 8.74
CA GLU A 25 6.19 8.11 8.84
C GLU A 25 5.26 8.30 7.65
N GLY A 26 5.76 8.00 6.43
CA GLY A 26 4.91 8.07 5.23
C GLY A 26 3.73 7.11 5.35
N ILE A 27 4.01 5.85 5.68
CA ILE A 27 2.97 4.82 5.79
C ILE A 27 1.95 5.17 6.87
N ARG A 28 2.37 5.78 7.98
CA ARG A 28 1.47 6.25 9.02
C ARG A 28 0.46 7.28 8.50
N ASN A 29 0.83 8.01 7.48
CA ASN A 29 0.01 9.11 6.99
C ASN A 29 -0.89 8.75 5.82
N TRP A 30 -0.73 7.54 5.24
CA TRP A 30 -1.65 7.13 4.19
C TRP A 30 -2.30 5.77 4.43
N TRP A 31 -1.66 4.86 5.16
CA TRP A 31 -2.19 3.50 5.35
C TRP A 31 -2.69 3.28 6.78
N SER A 32 -1.80 3.29 7.77
CA SER A 32 -2.20 3.10 9.17
C SER A 32 -1.37 3.96 10.09
N SER A 33 -2.03 4.75 10.93
CA SER A 33 -1.38 5.61 11.92
C SER A 33 -0.63 4.84 12.99
N GLU A 34 -0.88 3.53 13.12
CA GLU A 34 -0.23 2.68 14.11
C GLU A 34 1.02 1.96 13.57
N THR A 35 1.47 2.31 12.38
CA THR A 35 2.65 1.68 11.76
C THR A 35 3.91 1.97 12.56
N HIS A 36 4.73 0.94 12.75
CA HIS A 36 6.05 1.07 13.37
C HIS A 36 6.99 0.03 12.79
N GLY A 37 8.29 0.21 12.98
CA GLY A 37 9.31 -0.69 12.47
C GLY A 37 10.22 -0.01 11.46
N ASP A 38 10.62 -0.74 10.43
CA ASP A 38 11.56 -0.28 9.41
C ASP A 38 10.99 -0.62 8.03
N ALA A 39 10.67 0.42 7.25
CA ALA A 39 10.10 0.25 5.92
C ALA A 39 11.16 0.33 4.80
N SER A 40 12.45 0.35 5.15
CA SER A 40 13.53 0.31 4.16
C SER A 40 13.78 -1.12 3.70
N GLU A 41 14.51 -1.27 2.60
CA GLU A 41 14.78 -2.60 2.02
C GLU A 41 15.42 -3.53 3.05
N GLY A 42 14.86 -4.73 3.14
CA GLY A 42 15.32 -5.73 4.12
C GLY A 42 14.71 -5.55 5.51
N GLY A 43 13.97 -4.47 5.74
CA GLY A 43 13.36 -4.23 7.04
C GLY A 43 12.01 -4.92 7.18
N THR A 44 11.41 -4.76 8.35
CA THR A 44 10.08 -5.28 8.67
C THR A 44 9.31 -4.18 9.37
N PHE A 45 8.10 -3.92 8.92
CA PHE A 45 7.23 -2.98 9.62
C PHE A 45 5.90 -3.65 9.93
N GLN A 46 5.18 -3.09 10.89
CA GLN A 46 3.92 -3.66 11.33
C GLN A 46 2.97 -2.58 11.79
N PHE A 47 1.68 -2.88 11.69
CA PHE A 47 0.63 -2.06 12.29
C PHE A 47 -0.42 -3.00 12.84
N ARG A 48 -0.87 -2.71 14.07
CA ARG A 48 -1.73 -3.64 14.81
C ARG A 48 -1.03 -5.00 14.86
N ARG A 49 -1.63 -6.06 14.31
CA ARG A 49 -1.01 -7.39 14.28
C ARG A 49 -0.41 -7.74 12.92
N ASN A 50 -0.63 -6.87 11.93
CA ASN A 50 -0.16 -7.13 10.56
C ASN A 50 1.34 -6.87 10.45
N ARG A 51 2.05 -7.83 9.86
CA ARG A 51 3.51 -7.73 9.67
C ARG A 51 3.87 -7.85 8.20
N LEU A 52 4.72 -6.94 7.75
CA LEU A 52 5.17 -6.90 6.36
C LEU A 52 6.69 -6.86 6.30
N GLU A 53 7.25 -7.68 5.39
CA GLU A 53 8.68 -7.71 5.13
C GLU A 53 8.94 -6.92 3.85
N VAL A 54 9.92 -6.01 3.88
CA VAL A 54 10.26 -5.21 2.71
C VAL A 54 11.25 -5.98 1.84
N LEU A 55 10.77 -6.53 0.73
CA LEU A 55 11.61 -7.32 -0.18
C LEU A 55 12.42 -6.44 -1.11
N HIS A 56 11.82 -5.35 -1.61
CA HIS A 56 12.48 -4.39 -2.49
C HIS A 56 12.03 -2.99 -2.12
N ALA A 57 12.99 -2.06 -2.11
CA ALA A 57 12.72 -0.64 -1.96
C ALA A 57 13.66 0.11 -2.90
N GLU A 58 13.36 0.06 -4.19
CA GLU A 58 14.10 0.71 -5.25
C GLU A 58 13.27 1.86 -5.81
N PRO A 59 13.88 2.89 -6.41
CA PRO A 59 13.13 4.06 -6.88
C PRO A 59 11.91 3.78 -7.74
N SER A 60 11.90 2.67 -8.50
CA SER A 60 10.78 2.33 -9.37
C SER A 60 10.01 1.10 -8.93
N LEU A 61 10.40 0.47 -7.80
CA LEU A 61 9.76 -0.76 -7.35
C LEU A 61 9.82 -0.89 -5.84
N VAL A 62 8.65 -0.98 -5.22
CA VAL A 62 8.54 -1.31 -3.79
C VAL A 62 7.71 -2.59 -3.70
N LYS A 63 8.23 -3.57 -2.98
CA LYS A 63 7.55 -4.86 -2.84
C LYS A 63 7.62 -5.31 -1.39
N TRP A 64 6.47 -5.67 -0.84
CA TRP A 64 6.35 -6.19 0.51
C TRP A 64 5.76 -7.59 0.48
N ARG A 65 6.17 -8.45 1.43
CA ARG A 65 5.52 -9.74 1.65
C ARG A 65 4.78 -9.68 2.97
N TYR A 66 3.52 -10.09 2.95
CA TYR A 66 2.72 -10.16 4.17
C TYR A 66 3.05 -11.46 4.91
N SER A 67 3.40 -11.35 6.20
CA SER A 67 3.83 -12.51 6.98
C SER A 67 2.88 -12.90 8.13
N GLY A 68 1.72 -12.27 8.21
CA GLY A 68 0.68 -12.71 9.13
C GLY A 68 0.03 -11.59 9.93
N PRO A 69 -1.05 -11.86 10.67
CA PRO A 69 -1.66 -13.18 10.92
C PRO A 69 -2.84 -13.52 10.01
N ALA A 70 -3.32 -12.59 9.15
CA ALA A 70 -4.49 -12.84 8.30
C ALA A 70 -4.21 -13.96 7.29
N GLU A 71 -4.91 -15.10 7.43
CA GLU A 71 -4.66 -16.27 6.60
C GLU A 71 -4.77 -16.03 5.09
N ASP A 72 -5.76 -15.23 4.68
CA ASP A 72 -5.94 -14.94 3.25
C ASP A 72 -4.77 -14.17 2.65
N TRP A 73 -4.01 -13.47 3.47
CA TRP A 73 -2.90 -12.62 3.02
C TRP A 73 -1.53 -13.26 3.20
N VAL A 74 -1.39 -14.27 4.06
CA VAL A 74 -0.07 -14.86 4.35
C VAL A 74 0.57 -15.36 3.08
N GLY A 75 1.80 -14.90 2.82
CA GLY A 75 2.55 -15.27 1.62
C GLY A 75 2.23 -14.45 0.39
N THR A 76 1.22 -13.57 0.46
CA THR A 76 0.94 -12.67 -0.66
C THR A 76 1.96 -11.55 -0.72
N GLU A 77 2.10 -10.93 -1.89
CA GLU A 77 3.02 -9.83 -2.09
C GLU A 77 2.27 -8.59 -2.53
N ILE A 78 2.66 -7.46 -1.95
CA ILE A 78 2.09 -6.15 -2.28
C ILE A 78 3.15 -5.40 -3.07
N VAL A 79 2.81 -4.98 -4.28
CA VAL A 79 3.77 -4.45 -5.24
C VAL A 79 3.34 -3.08 -5.73
N PHE A 80 4.28 -2.13 -5.70
CA PHE A 80 4.09 -0.78 -6.23
C PHE A 80 5.18 -0.55 -7.28
N ARG A 81 4.76 -0.40 -8.55
CA ARG A 81 5.68 -0.02 -9.63
C ARG A 81 5.42 1.44 -9.95
N LEU A 82 6.49 2.25 -9.99
CA LEU A 82 6.38 3.69 -10.21
C LEU A 82 6.88 4.05 -11.59
N GLU A 83 6.03 4.69 -12.39
CA GLU A 83 6.38 5.13 -13.75
C GLU A 83 6.09 6.61 -13.91
N TRP A 84 7.12 7.36 -14.27
CA TRP A 84 6.98 8.79 -14.55
C TRP A 84 6.61 8.97 -16.01
N ARG A 85 5.46 9.60 -16.26
CA ARG A 85 5.03 9.94 -17.62
C ARG A 85 3.91 10.96 -17.55
N ASP A 86 3.80 11.79 -18.58
CA ASP A 86 2.75 12.80 -18.70
C ASP A 86 2.66 13.73 -17.47
N GLY A 87 3.84 14.07 -16.91
CA GLY A 87 3.90 15.02 -15.79
C GLY A 87 3.42 14.47 -14.46
N GLN A 88 3.32 13.15 -14.32
CA GLN A 88 2.86 12.53 -13.09
C GLN A 88 3.52 11.17 -12.88
N THR A 89 3.44 10.67 -11.67
CA THR A 89 3.90 9.33 -11.35
C THR A 89 2.68 8.41 -11.34
N PHE A 90 2.68 7.40 -12.22
CA PHE A 90 1.69 6.35 -12.16
C PHE A 90 2.17 5.26 -11.22
N VAL A 91 1.30 4.91 -10.28
CA VAL A 91 1.54 3.79 -9.38
C VAL A 91 0.76 2.60 -9.96
N LEU A 92 1.51 1.62 -10.46
CA LEU A 92 0.91 0.37 -10.92
C LEU A 92 0.96 -0.58 -9.75
N PHE A 93 -0.18 -0.77 -9.11
CA PHE A 93 -0.30 -1.52 -7.88
C PHE A 93 -0.80 -2.94 -8.15
N SER A 94 -0.23 -3.91 -7.44
CA SER A 94 -0.80 -5.25 -7.41
C SER A 94 -0.65 -5.87 -6.03
N HIS A 95 -1.66 -6.65 -5.65
CA HIS A 95 -1.61 -7.48 -4.46
C HIS A 95 -1.72 -8.91 -4.96
N GLU A 96 -0.59 -9.62 -4.97
CA GLU A 96 -0.39 -10.85 -5.73
C GLU A 96 -0.37 -12.10 -4.86
N GLY A 97 -0.76 -13.22 -5.48
CA GLY A 97 -0.61 -14.51 -4.84
C GLY A 97 -1.75 -14.93 -3.94
N TRP A 98 -2.94 -14.36 -4.13
CA TRP A 98 -4.12 -14.82 -3.42
C TRP A 98 -4.42 -16.27 -3.79
N ARG A 99 -4.87 -17.07 -2.81
CA ARG A 99 -5.19 -18.46 -3.05
C ARG A 99 -6.40 -18.62 -3.96
N GLU A 100 -7.42 -17.77 -3.73
CA GLU A 100 -8.66 -17.82 -4.50
C GLU A 100 -9.36 -16.46 -4.51
N PRO A 101 -10.18 -16.17 -5.53
CA PRO A 101 -10.91 -14.90 -5.61
C PRO A 101 -12.20 -14.99 -4.78
N ASN A 102 -12.08 -14.89 -3.46
CA ASN A 102 -13.23 -14.91 -2.55
C ASN A 102 -13.80 -13.53 -2.28
N GLU A 103 -14.85 -13.46 -1.47
CA GLU A 103 -15.49 -12.18 -1.14
C GLU A 103 -14.54 -11.24 -0.41
N PHE A 104 -13.63 -11.79 0.41
CA PHE A 104 -12.65 -10.97 1.11
C PHE A 104 -11.71 -10.28 0.12
N MET A 105 -11.42 -10.91 -1.00
CA MET A 105 -10.61 -10.28 -2.05
C MET A 105 -11.34 -9.08 -2.65
N HIS A 106 -12.67 -9.18 -2.84
CA HIS A 106 -13.48 -8.04 -3.29
C HIS A 106 -13.39 -6.89 -2.30
N HIS A 107 -13.55 -7.20 -1.01
CA HIS A 107 -13.46 -6.20 0.06
C HIS A 107 -12.08 -5.52 0.04
N CYS A 108 -11.01 -6.30 -0.01
CA CYS A 108 -9.65 -5.76 0.00
C CYS A 108 -9.35 -4.93 -1.23
N SER A 109 -9.90 -5.31 -2.39
CA SER A 109 -9.72 -4.51 -3.61
C SER A 109 -10.30 -3.11 -3.43
N THR A 110 -11.50 -3.00 -2.88
CA THR A 110 -12.11 -1.70 -2.63
C THR A 110 -11.32 -0.90 -1.60
N LYS A 111 -10.86 -1.56 -0.53
CA LYS A 111 -10.03 -0.88 0.48
C LYS A 111 -8.72 -0.39 -0.11
N TRP A 112 -8.07 -1.20 -0.94
CA TRP A 112 -6.83 -0.78 -1.60
C TRP A 112 -7.04 0.47 -2.43
N ALA A 113 -8.17 0.56 -3.14
CA ALA A 113 -8.48 1.76 -3.92
C ALA A 113 -8.54 2.99 -3.02
N THR A 114 -9.19 2.89 -1.85
CA THR A 114 -9.26 4.02 -0.91
C THR A 114 -7.89 4.39 -0.37
N PHE A 115 -7.03 3.41 -0.05
CA PHE A 115 -5.70 3.70 0.46
C PHE A 115 -4.76 4.24 -0.60
N LEU A 116 -4.92 3.83 -1.86
CA LEU A 116 -4.15 4.41 -2.95
C LEU A 116 -4.53 5.88 -3.18
N LEU A 117 -5.81 6.22 -3.02
CA LEU A 117 -6.25 7.62 -3.07
C LEU A 117 -5.75 8.40 -1.86
N SER A 118 -5.64 7.75 -0.70
CA SER A 118 -5.04 8.36 0.49
C SER A 118 -3.57 8.68 0.26
N LEU A 119 -2.83 7.76 -0.36
CA LEU A 119 -1.44 7.98 -0.76
C LEU A 119 -1.33 9.18 -1.70
N LYS A 120 -2.20 9.26 -2.69
CA LYS A 120 -2.25 10.36 -3.63
C LYS A 120 -2.45 11.69 -2.89
N ASP A 121 -3.40 11.75 -1.98
CA ASP A 121 -3.69 12.95 -1.21
C ASP A 121 -2.51 13.34 -0.33
N LEU A 122 -1.85 12.36 0.30
CA LEU A 122 -0.67 12.65 1.11
C LEU A 122 0.41 13.33 0.28
N VAL A 123 0.73 12.76 -0.88
CA VAL A 123 1.81 13.26 -1.72
C VAL A 123 1.46 14.59 -2.36
N GLU A 124 0.23 14.74 -2.84
CA GLU A 124 -0.18 15.98 -3.54
C GLU A 124 -0.56 17.12 -2.61
N LYS A 125 -1.20 16.79 -1.48
CA LYS A 125 -1.81 17.79 -0.59
C LYS A 125 -1.20 17.83 0.80
N GLY A 126 -0.34 16.88 1.14
CA GLY A 126 0.31 16.81 2.45
C GLY A 126 -0.50 16.11 3.52
N GLU A 127 -1.67 15.56 3.18
CA GLU A 127 -2.52 14.89 4.16
C GLU A 127 -3.30 13.75 3.52
N GLY A 128 -3.11 12.53 4.04
CA GLY A 128 -3.84 11.35 3.62
C GLY A 128 -4.94 11.00 4.61
N ARG A 129 -5.51 9.80 4.45
CA ARG A 129 -6.55 9.27 5.33
C ARG A 129 -6.18 7.86 5.78
N PRO A 130 -5.22 7.73 6.71
CA PRO A 130 -4.83 6.40 7.19
C PRO A 130 -5.89 5.82 8.12
N ASP A 131 -5.92 4.48 8.25
CA ASP A 131 -6.69 3.81 9.28
C ASP A 131 -6.27 4.38 10.66
N PRO A 132 -7.15 4.73 11.56
CA PRO A 132 -8.61 4.50 11.56
C PRO A 132 -9.45 5.60 10.92
N MET A 133 -8.84 6.60 10.31
CA MET A 133 -9.54 7.74 9.69
C MET A 133 -9.84 7.50 8.20
N ASP A 134 -9.63 6.29 7.72
CA ASP A 134 -9.85 5.92 6.33
C ASP A 134 -11.32 5.91 5.95
N THR A 135 -11.57 5.98 4.63
CA THR A 135 -12.92 5.90 4.11
C THR A 135 -13.52 4.54 4.42
N LYS A 136 -14.68 4.53 5.07
CA LYS A 136 -15.38 3.29 5.39
C LYS A 136 -16.18 2.84 4.18
N ILE A 137 -16.05 1.57 3.84
CA ILE A 137 -16.67 1.01 2.64
C ILE A 137 -17.87 0.12 2.93
N ALA A 138 -18.20 -0.05 4.21
CA ALA A 138 -19.37 -0.79 4.62
C ALA A 138 -19.81 -0.32 6.00
N VAL A 139 -21.11 -0.49 6.30
CA VAL A 139 -21.63 -0.16 7.63
C VAL A 139 -21.08 -1.16 8.64
N GLY A 140 -20.50 -0.64 9.72
CA GLY A 140 -19.90 -1.47 10.74
C GLY A 140 -18.52 -2.03 10.40
N ALA A 141 -17.90 -1.53 9.33
CA ALA A 141 -16.59 -2.02 8.88
C ALA A 141 -15.49 -1.01 9.19
#